data_180db788acf1b460249501823fce8181
#
_entry.id   180db788acf1b460249501823fce8181
#
_cell.length_a   1.000
_cell.length_b   1.000
_cell.length_c   1.000
_cell.angle_alpha   90.00
_cell.angle_beta   90.00
_cell.angle_gamma   90.00
#
_symmetry.space_group_name_H-M   'P 1'
#
loop_
_entity.id
_entity.type
_entity.pdbx_description
1 polymer ?
#
loop_
_entity_poly.entity_id
_entity_poly.type
_entity_poly.pdbx_seq_one_letter_code
_entity_poly.pdbx_strand_id
1 'polypeptide(L)'
;MDLQVTNVGMSEIRISPKNYRKTIDEKSIQELAENIRQFGLINPITVRKVGAEAYLDEESGEVVSTDGYYEIVCGERRFRACSILYEEENKQNEILSAKKKKKLDKFQTIPCVVRELSDSDAFDAMMTENLLREDVDPFEESYAFAEMMKMGKSIDDLALKFGKSASFIRKRLLLENVVDDVKQMVQRDELSMSVAMYMARYTKKQQERMLKDNYVKAGVTEKWLRQTAEWRFQKDLTKAVFGMDEDIEGFKRCSLCPNNSSCQGKLFDEAVEKVLCLDSDCFKRKTVETVALRVSELPDEVFVVYSGELDEDLKVALSGCGRPIVEFWKEFRRWSDGEMPDKDYFEYKDEDGGEDAKEYFHEEEYNEAVKEYEERVADALERNPDEYVRVV
;
A
#
# COMPACT_ATOMS: atom_id res chain seq x y z
N MET A 1 -2.66 -42.64 7.33
CA MET A 1 -2.64 -42.81 5.87
C MET A 1 -1.19 -42.97 5.46
N ASP A 2 -0.82 -44.14 4.96
CA ASP A 2 0.53 -44.35 4.44
C ASP A 2 0.71 -43.51 3.18
N LEU A 3 1.64 -42.59 3.22
CA LEU A 3 2.00 -41.75 2.07
C LEU A 3 2.75 -42.61 1.06
N GLN A 4 2.08 -43.03 -0.01
CA GLN A 4 2.71 -43.81 -1.06
C GLN A 4 3.64 -42.95 -1.88
N VAL A 5 4.93 -43.26 -1.85
CA VAL A 5 5.94 -42.60 -2.68
C VAL A 5 6.00 -43.26 -4.05
N THR A 6 5.87 -42.50 -5.11
CA THR A 6 5.91 -42.96 -6.50
C THR A 6 7.02 -42.21 -7.25
N ASN A 7 7.78 -42.90 -8.08
CA ASN A 7 8.75 -42.23 -8.96
C ASN A 7 8.03 -41.67 -10.20
N VAL A 8 8.12 -40.37 -10.36
CA VAL A 8 7.50 -39.64 -11.48
C VAL A 8 8.61 -39.12 -12.43
N GLY A 9 8.36 -39.20 -13.74
CA GLY A 9 9.28 -38.68 -14.74
C GLY A 9 9.52 -37.19 -14.60
N MET A 10 10.78 -36.76 -14.67
CA MET A 10 11.13 -35.33 -14.56
C MET A 10 10.44 -34.47 -15.62
N SER A 11 10.25 -35.02 -16.82
CA SER A 11 9.57 -34.32 -17.94
C SER A 11 8.05 -34.15 -17.72
N GLU A 12 7.46 -34.94 -16.81
CA GLU A 12 6.02 -34.89 -16.52
C GLU A 12 5.67 -33.90 -15.41
N ILE A 13 6.69 -33.31 -14.75
CA ILE A 13 6.50 -32.43 -13.60
C ILE A 13 6.65 -30.98 -14.04
N ARG A 14 5.72 -30.13 -13.58
CA ARG A 14 5.71 -28.68 -13.84
C ARG A 14 5.64 -27.90 -12.52
N ILE A 15 6.30 -26.75 -12.51
CA ILE A 15 6.19 -25.77 -11.41
C ILE A 15 4.83 -25.10 -11.52
N SER A 16 4.14 -24.93 -10.40
CA SER A 16 2.87 -24.22 -10.36
C SER A 16 3.05 -22.73 -10.76
N PRO A 17 2.26 -22.23 -11.72
CA PRO A 17 2.30 -20.80 -12.09
C PRO A 17 1.84 -19.90 -10.95
N LYS A 18 1.13 -20.45 -9.97
CA LYS A 18 0.67 -19.74 -8.78
C LYS A 18 1.73 -19.65 -7.68
N ASN A 19 2.94 -20.19 -7.91
CA ASN A 19 4.02 -20.06 -6.94
C ASN A 19 4.56 -18.62 -6.94
N TYR A 20 4.36 -17.90 -5.83
CA TYR A 20 4.70 -16.49 -5.68
C TYR A 20 6.15 -16.25 -5.22
N ARG A 21 6.89 -17.32 -4.89
CA ARG A 21 8.27 -17.19 -4.45
C ARG A 21 9.17 -16.64 -5.57
N LYS A 22 9.45 -15.34 -5.51
CA LYS A 22 10.25 -14.64 -6.53
C LYS A 22 11.75 -14.76 -6.30
N THR A 23 12.19 -14.91 -5.07
CA THR A 23 13.61 -14.95 -4.70
C THR A 23 14.08 -16.38 -4.47
N ILE A 24 14.77 -16.93 -5.45
CA ILE A 24 15.43 -18.23 -5.34
C ILE A 24 16.92 -17.99 -5.51
N ASP A 25 17.70 -18.28 -4.49
CA ASP A 25 19.15 -18.21 -4.54
C ASP A 25 19.70 -19.38 -5.36
N GLU A 26 20.16 -19.09 -6.56
CA GLU A 26 20.70 -20.07 -7.50
C GLU A 26 21.91 -20.83 -6.91
N LYS A 27 22.75 -20.15 -6.13
CA LYS A 27 23.90 -20.78 -5.45
C LYS A 27 23.46 -21.87 -4.48
N SER A 28 22.45 -21.56 -3.68
CA SER A 28 21.82 -22.51 -2.74
C SER A 28 21.16 -23.70 -3.45
N ILE A 29 20.64 -23.51 -4.67
CA ILE A 29 20.10 -24.63 -5.47
C ILE A 29 21.24 -25.52 -6.02
N GLN A 30 22.34 -24.93 -6.46
CA GLN A 30 23.50 -25.69 -6.91
C GLN A 30 24.13 -26.52 -5.78
N GLU A 31 24.28 -25.95 -4.57
CA GLU A 31 24.76 -26.68 -3.39
C GLU A 31 23.81 -27.85 -3.05
N LEU A 32 22.51 -27.65 -3.15
CA LEU A 32 21.52 -28.69 -2.93
C LEU A 32 21.61 -29.79 -4.01
N ALA A 33 21.86 -29.43 -5.27
CA ALA A 33 22.05 -30.38 -6.36
C ALA A 33 23.25 -31.29 -6.10
N GLU A 34 24.39 -30.71 -5.66
CA GLU A 34 25.56 -31.50 -5.27
C GLU A 34 25.28 -32.47 -4.13
N ASN A 35 24.57 -32.03 -3.11
CA ASN A 35 24.13 -32.92 -2.02
C ASN A 35 23.25 -34.06 -2.53
N ILE A 36 22.26 -33.74 -3.39
CA ILE A 36 21.40 -34.79 -3.97
C ILE A 36 22.21 -35.73 -4.90
N ARG A 37 23.21 -35.26 -5.58
CA ARG A 37 24.11 -36.11 -6.39
C ARG A 37 24.82 -37.16 -5.53
N GLN A 38 25.30 -36.76 -4.35
CA GLN A 38 26.05 -37.62 -3.43
C GLN A 38 25.15 -38.57 -2.65
N PHE A 39 24.08 -38.05 -2.05
CA PHE A 39 23.28 -38.78 -1.05
C PHE A 39 21.88 -39.18 -1.54
N GLY A 40 21.50 -38.75 -2.71
CA GLY A 40 20.13 -38.91 -3.22
C GLY A 40 19.15 -37.92 -2.61
N LEU A 41 17.92 -37.94 -3.11
CA LEU A 41 16.83 -37.13 -2.57
C LEU A 41 16.21 -37.87 -1.37
N ILE A 42 16.47 -37.36 -0.16
CA ILE A 42 16.01 -37.98 1.11
C ILE A 42 14.49 -37.78 1.29
N ASN A 43 14.02 -36.56 1.07
CA ASN A 43 12.62 -36.21 1.26
C ASN A 43 11.93 -36.04 -0.11
N PRO A 44 10.87 -36.83 -0.43
CA PRO A 44 10.17 -36.71 -1.68
C PRO A 44 9.49 -35.33 -1.82
N ILE A 45 9.24 -34.89 -3.03
CA ILE A 45 8.41 -33.71 -3.29
C ILE A 45 6.94 -34.10 -3.28
N THR A 46 6.05 -33.13 -3.03
CA THR A 46 4.60 -33.36 -3.12
C THR A 46 4.10 -32.77 -4.42
N VAL A 47 3.39 -33.58 -5.18
CA VAL A 47 2.78 -33.19 -6.45
C VAL A 47 1.31 -33.56 -6.49
N ARG A 48 0.53 -32.87 -7.31
CA ARG A 48 -0.83 -33.27 -7.66
C ARG A 48 -0.91 -33.60 -9.15
N LYS A 49 -1.81 -34.47 -9.52
CA LYS A 49 -2.09 -34.79 -10.91
C LYS A 49 -3.06 -33.77 -11.47
N VAL A 50 -2.67 -33.10 -12.55
CA VAL A 50 -3.53 -32.22 -13.33
C VAL A 50 -3.96 -33.00 -14.57
N GLY A 51 -5.29 -33.07 -14.82
CA GLY A 51 -5.85 -33.82 -15.92
C GLY A 51 -5.42 -33.31 -17.28
N ALA A 52 -5.62 -34.13 -18.32
CA ALA A 52 -5.52 -33.67 -19.69
C ALA A 52 -6.65 -32.67 -19.97
N GLU A 53 -6.30 -31.47 -20.39
CA GLU A 53 -7.25 -30.45 -20.84
C GLU A 53 -7.14 -30.29 -22.35
N ALA A 54 -8.29 -30.25 -23.03
CA ALA A 54 -8.36 -29.85 -24.42
C ALA A 54 -8.91 -28.43 -24.48
N TYR A 55 -8.17 -27.51 -25.05
CA TYR A 55 -8.62 -26.13 -25.29
C TYR A 55 -8.48 -25.76 -26.76
N LEU A 56 -9.33 -24.84 -27.20
CA LEU A 56 -9.25 -24.29 -28.53
C LEU A 56 -8.19 -23.18 -28.50
N ASP A 57 -7.16 -23.33 -29.29
CA ASP A 57 -6.16 -22.27 -29.49
C ASP A 57 -6.80 -21.16 -30.34
N GLU A 58 -6.93 -19.97 -29.79
CA GLU A 58 -7.61 -18.85 -30.44
C GLU A 58 -6.85 -18.31 -31.67
N GLU A 59 -5.53 -18.52 -31.75
CA GLU A 59 -4.71 -18.07 -32.92
C GLU A 59 -4.70 -19.07 -34.06
N SER A 60 -4.64 -20.36 -33.74
CA SER A 60 -4.59 -21.43 -34.78
C SER A 60 -5.95 -22.02 -35.12
N GLY A 61 -6.93 -21.89 -34.25
CA GLY A 61 -8.26 -22.52 -34.35
C GLY A 61 -8.24 -24.04 -34.17
N GLU A 62 -7.13 -24.61 -33.70
CA GLU A 62 -6.97 -26.05 -33.49
C GLU A 62 -7.27 -26.41 -32.02
N VAL A 63 -7.83 -27.62 -31.82
CA VAL A 63 -7.99 -28.18 -30.47
C VAL A 63 -6.64 -28.74 -30.02
N VAL A 64 -6.00 -28.04 -29.11
CA VAL A 64 -4.76 -28.50 -28.46
C VAL A 64 -5.13 -29.35 -27.24
N SER A 65 -4.76 -30.62 -27.27
CA SER A 65 -4.87 -31.53 -26.11
C SER A 65 -3.54 -31.55 -25.39
N THR A 66 -3.54 -31.18 -24.11
CA THR A 66 -2.38 -31.36 -23.22
C THR A 66 -2.49 -32.72 -22.53
N ASP A 67 -1.43 -33.52 -22.61
CA ASP A 67 -1.32 -34.70 -21.74
C ASP A 67 -1.33 -34.27 -20.27
N GLY A 68 -1.97 -35.06 -19.41
CA GLY A 68 -1.96 -34.77 -17.96
C GLY A 68 -0.53 -34.69 -17.43
N TYR A 69 -0.30 -33.78 -16.51
CA TYR A 69 1.01 -33.56 -15.90
C TYR A 69 0.92 -33.52 -14.37
N TYR A 70 2.05 -33.54 -13.71
CA TYR A 70 2.14 -33.38 -12.26
C TYR A 70 2.57 -31.97 -11.91
N GLU A 71 1.76 -31.27 -11.14
CA GLU A 71 2.05 -29.94 -10.63
C GLU A 71 2.65 -30.00 -9.23
N ILE A 72 3.74 -29.27 -9.01
CA ILE A 72 4.41 -29.22 -7.70
C ILE A 72 3.55 -28.44 -6.73
N VAL A 73 3.22 -29.08 -5.60
CA VAL A 73 2.56 -28.46 -4.45
C VAL A 73 3.59 -28.05 -3.40
N CYS A 74 4.55 -28.91 -3.06
CA CYS A 74 5.61 -28.63 -2.10
C CYS A 74 6.95 -29.18 -2.56
N GLY A 75 8.05 -28.44 -2.30
CA GLY A 75 9.40 -28.91 -2.56
C GLY A 75 10.03 -28.39 -3.86
N GLU A 76 9.67 -27.21 -4.36
CA GLU A 76 10.20 -26.63 -5.59
C GLU A 76 11.74 -26.53 -5.60
N ARG A 77 12.39 -26.13 -4.49
CA ARG A 77 13.86 -26.09 -4.44
C ARG A 77 14.49 -27.44 -4.75
N ARG A 78 13.90 -28.53 -4.21
CA ARG A 78 14.35 -29.92 -4.46
C ARG A 78 14.15 -30.30 -5.92
N PHE A 79 13.02 -29.94 -6.49
CA PHE A 79 12.75 -30.16 -7.90
C PHE A 79 13.74 -29.42 -8.79
N ARG A 80 14.00 -28.13 -8.54
CA ARG A 80 14.99 -27.32 -9.31
C ARG A 80 16.41 -27.92 -9.21
N ALA A 81 16.80 -28.37 -8.04
CA ALA A 81 18.10 -29.04 -7.87
C ALA A 81 18.16 -30.36 -8.67
N CYS A 82 17.09 -31.15 -8.65
CA CYS A 82 16.98 -32.35 -9.49
C CYS A 82 16.94 -32.03 -10.99
N SER A 83 16.34 -30.91 -11.39
CA SER A 83 16.32 -30.47 -12.80
C SER A 83 17.73 -30.18 -13.34
N ILE A 84 18.61 -29.58 -12.52
CA ILE A 84 20.02 -29.41 -12.91
C ILE A 84 20.68 -30.75 -13.18
N LEU A 85 20.50 -31.72 -12.28
CA LEU A 85 21.06 -33.06 -12.44
C LEU A 85 20.48 -33.82 -13.65
N TYR A 86 19.20 -33.66 -13.90
CA TYR A 86 18.50 -34.21 -15.06
C TYR A 86 19.04 -33.66 -16.38
N GLU A 87 19.24 -32.34 -16.48
CA GLU A 87 19.80 -31.70 -17.66
C GLU A 87 21.24 -32.15 -17.92
N GLU A 88 22.06 -32.25 -16.86
CA GLU A 88 23.44 -32.75 -16.99
C GLU A 88 23.47 -34.20 -17.43
N GLU A 89 22.61 -35.07 -16.87
CA GLU A 89 22.48 -36.46 -17.26
C GLU A 89 22.02 -36.56 -18.72
N ASN A 90 21.10 -35.77 -19.19
CA ASN A 90 20.64 -35.76 -20.59
C ASN A 90 21.78 -35.34 -21.54
N LYS A 91 22.57 -34.32 -21.22
CA LYS A 91 23.76 -33.95 -22.03
C LYS A 91 24.78 -35.10 -22.09
N GLN A 92 24.99 -35.80 -21.00
CA GLN A 92 25.85 -37.01 -21.00
C GLN A 92 25.24 -38.12 -21.81
N ASN A 93 23.92 -38.34 -21.76
CA ASN A 93 23.20 -39.34 -22.52
C ASN A 93 23.25 -39.10 -24.04
N GLU A 94 23.26 -37.87 -24.50
CA GLU A 94 23.50 -37.52 -25.91
C GLU A 94 24.87 -38.01 -26.37
N ILE A 95 25.92 -37.75 -25.59
CA ILE A 95 27.29 -38.21 -25.88
C ILE A 95 27.38 -39.72 -25.86
N LEU A 96 26.75 -40.37 -24.86
CA LEU A 96 26.73 -41.82 -24.76
C LEU A 96 25.98 -42.48 -25.91
N SER A 97 24.87 -41.89 -26.35
CA SER A 97 24.09 -42.35 -27.50
C SER A 97 24.90 -42.27 -28.79
N ALA A 98 25.63 -41.18 -29.04
CA ALA A 98 26.54 -41.06 -30.20
C ALA A 98 27.64 -42.13 -30.17
N LYS A 99 28.06 -42.56 -28.97
CA LYS A 99 29.06 -43.64 -28.77
C LYS A 99 28.44 -45.05 -28.68
N LYS A 100 27.13 -45.19 -28.89
CA LYS A 100 26.36 -46.48 -28.74
C LYS A 100 26.55 -47.15 -27.36
N LYS A 101 26.72 -46.36 -26.30
CA LYS A 101 26.81 -46.84 -24.92
C LYS A 101 25.46 -46.78 -24.19
N LYS A 102 25.34 -47.55 -23.09
CA LYS A 102 24.14 -47.55 -22.26
C LYS A 102 23.90 -46.14 -21.66
N LYS A 103 22.65 -45.67 -21.75
CA LYS A 103 22.24 -44.39 -21.15
C LYS A 103 22.20 -44.47 -19.62
N LEU A 104 22.41 -43.32 -19.00
CA LEU A 104 22.20 -43.12 -17.56
C LEU A 104 20.72 -42.85 -17.31
N ASP A 105 20.22 -43.27 -16.14
CA ASP A 105 18.80 -43.15 -15.79
C ASP A 105 18.58 -42.74 -14.32
N LYS A 106 19.65 -42.34 -13.62
CA LYS A 106 19.64 -42.02 -12.20
C LYS A 106 18.73 -40.84 -11.85
N PHE A 107 18.70 -39.83 -12.71
CA PHE A 107 17.96 -38.58 -12.49
C PHE A 107 16.79 -38.39 -13.46
N GLN A 108 16.38 -39.45 -14.19
CA GLN A 108 15.23 -39.39 -15.11
C GLN A 108 13.88 -39.39 -14.37
N THR A 109 13.85 -39.84 -13.13
CA THR A 109 12.67 -39.82 -12.26
C THR A 109 12.99 -39.23 -10.90
N ILE A 110 11.99 -38.70 -10.23
CA ILE A 110 12.10 -38.15 -8.88
C ILE A 110 11.03 -38.78 -7.96
N PRO A 111 11.37 -39.15 -6.73
CA PRO A 111 10.40 -39.65 -5.76
C PRO A 111 9.40 -38.56 -5.35
N CYS A 112 8.12 -38.81 -5.56
CA CYS A 112 7.00 -37.92 -5.30
C CYS A 112 5.96 -38.53 -4.40
N VAL A 113 5.33 -37.76 -3.55
CA VAL A 113 4.07 -38.03 -2.93
C VAL A 113 2.96 -37.43 -3.81
N VAL A 114 2.21 -38.29 -4.48
CA VAL A 114 1.09 -37.86 -5.33
C VAL A 114 -0.15 -37.68 -4.47
N ARG A 115 -0.76 -36.47 -4.53
CA ARG A 115 -2.02 -36.19 -3.85
C ARG A 115 -3.10 -35.77 -4.83
N GLU A 116 -4.31 -36.18 -4.58
CA GLU A 116 -5.50 -35.68 -5.25
C GLU A 116 -5.96 -34.42 -4.52
N LEU A 117 -5.69 -33.26 -5.09
CA LEU A 117 -6.01 -31.97 -4.50
C LEU A 117 -6.73 -31.11 -5.54
N SER A 118 -7.78 -30.42 -5.11
CA SER A 118 -8.37 -29.34 -5.90
C SER A 118 -7.37 -28.18 -6.06
N ASP A 119 -7.63 -27.28 -6.99
CA ASP A 119 -6.80 -26.06 -7.17
C ASP A 119 -6.71 -25.24 -5.89
N SER A 120 -7.80 -25.14 -5.14
CA SER A 120 -7.87 -24.45 -3.86
C SER A 120 -7.03 -25.14 -2.80
N ASP A 121 -7.17 -26.48 -2.65
CA ASP A 121 -6.45 -27.23 -1.63
C ASP A 121 -4.94 -27.30 -1.92
N ALA A 122 -4.56 -27.42 -3.19
CA ALA A 122 -3.16 -27.39 -3.60
C ALA A 122 -2.50 -26.05 -3.30
N PHE A 123 -3.21 -24.95 -3.63
CA PHE A 123 -2.75 -23.60 -3.32
C PHE A 123 -2.65 -23.38 -1.80
N ASP A 124 -3.68 -23.76 -1.04
CA ASP A 124 -3.68 -23.67 0.43
C ASP A 124 -2.53 -24.45 1.07
N ALA A 125 -2.22 -25.65 0.55
CA ALA A 125 -1.11 -26.47 1.02
C ALA A 125 0.25 -25.82 0.70
N MET A 126 0.40 -25.28 -0.50
CA MET A 126 1.63 -24.55 -0.94
C MET A 126 1.87 -23.33 -0.08
N MET A 127 0.85 -22.49 0.13
CA MET A 127 0.95 -21.28 0.97
C MET A 127 1.27 -21.63 2.41
N THR A 128 0.62 -22.68 2.93
CA THR A 128 0.84 -23.13 4.31
C THR A 128 2.28 -23.62 4.52
N GLU A 129 2.83 -24.40 3.61
CA GLU A 129 4.22 -24.87 3.69
C GLU A 129 5.18 -23.68 3.70
N ASN A 130 4.96 -22.70 2.83
CA ASN A 130 5.80 -21.52 2.74
C ASN A 130 5.72 -20.64 4.00
N LEU A 131 4.50 -20.40 4.52
CA LEU A 131 4.27 -19.56 5.71
C LEU A 131 4.74 -20.21 7.04
N LEU A 132 4.92 -21.52 7.09
CA LEU A 132 5.43 -22.22 8.28
C LEU A 132 6.97 -22.23 8.36
N ARG A 133 7.66 -21.58 7.44
CA ARG A 133 9.13 -21.45 7.48
C ARG A 133 9.53 -20.36 8.48
N GLU A 134 10.73 -20.47 9.03
CA GLU A 134 11.24 -19.53 10.05
C GLU A 134 11.54 -18.13 9.48
N ASP A 135 12.00 -18.05 8.21
CA ASP A 135 12.44 -16.80 7.58
C ASP A 135 11.57 -16.46 6.36
N VAL A 136 10.29 -16.17 6.59
CA VAL A 136 9.40 -15.72 5.52
C VAL A 136 9.48 -14.21 5.37
N ASP A 137 9.67 -13.72 4.14
CA ASP A 137 9.61 -12.29 3.84
C ASP A 137 8.21 -11.76 4.20
N PRO A 138 8.10 -10.67 4.96
CA PRO A 138 6.82 -10.06 5.31
C PRO A 138 5.92 -9.71 4.13
N PHE A 139 6.47 -9.39 2.97
CA PHE A 139 5.69 -9.16 1.74
C PHE A 139 5.17 -10.47 1.14
N GLU A 140 5.94 -11.56 1.24
CA GLU A 140 5.48 -12.89 0.86
C GLU A 140 4.35 -13.37 1.79
N GLU A 141 4.46 -13.12 3.11
CA GLU A 141 3.37 -13.41 4.06
C GLU A 141 2.11 -12.61 3.72
N SER A 142 2.27 -11.31 3.40
CA SER A 142 1.18 -10.43 3.01
C SER A 142 0.42 -10.97 1.81
N TYR A 143 1.15 -11.29 0.74
CA TYR A 143 0.58 -11.86 -0.48
C TYR A 143 -0.16 -13.18 -0.21
N ALA A 144 0.45 -14.09 0.55
CA ALA A 144 -0.15 -15.38 0.86
C ALA A 144 -1.46 -15.23 1.65
N PHE A 145 -1.50 -14.35 2.66
CA PHE A 145 -2.73 -14.07 3.40
C PHE A 145 -3.80 -13.43 2.53
N ALA A 146 -3.42 -12.48 1.66
CA ALA A 146 -4.36 -11.84 0.74
C ALA A 146 -4.99 -12.85 -0.23
N GLU A 147 -4.20 -13.76 -0.79
CA GLU A 147 -4.70 -14.81 -1.68
C GLU A 147 -5.62 -15.80 -0.95
N MET A 148 -5.26 -16.23 0.27
CA MET A 148 -6.13 -17.09 1.08
C MET A 148 -7.47 -16.40 1.40
N MET A 149 -7.48 -15.09 1.65
CA MET A 149 -8.73 -14.33 1.85
C MET A 149 -9.58 -14.27 0.57
N LYS A 150 -8.98 -14.11 -0.61
CA LYS A 150 -9.70 -14.18 -1.89
C LYS A 150 -10.35 -15.55 -2.11
N MET A 151 -9.78 -16.61 -1.52
CA MET A 151 -10.32 -17.96 -1.53
C MET A 151 -11.39 -18.20 -0.44
N GLY A 152 -11.83 -17.14 0.26
CA GLY A 152 -12.91 -17.18 1.25
C GLY A 152 -12.47 -17.48 2.68
N LYS A 153 -11.17 -17.51 2.98
CA LYS A 153 -10.71 -17.64 4.38
C LYS A 153 -10.91 -16.30 5.10
N SER A 154 -11.40 -16.35 6.33
CA SER A 154 -11.49 -15.16 7.19
C SER A 154 -10.16 -14.89 7.90
N ILE A 155 -10.02 -13.67 8.46
CA ILE A 155 -8.85 -13.33 9.29
C ILE A 155 -8.74 -14.26 10.50
N ASP A 156 -9.87 -14.64 11.08
CA ASP A 156 -9.90 -15.53 12.25
C ASP A 156 -9.48 -16.96 11.88
N ASP A 157 -9.88 -17.46 10.69
CA ASP A 157 -9.39 -18.74 10.18
C ASP A 157 -7.88 -18.73 9.99
N LEU A 158 -7.32 -17.65 9.43
CA LEU A 158 -5.88 -17.50 9.24
C LEU A 158 -5.15 -17.41 10.57
N ALA A 159 -5.68 -16.63 11.52
CA ALA A 159 -5.12 -16.46 12.85
C ALA A 159 -5.04 -17.81 13.58
N LEU A 160 -6.11 -18.60 13.53
CA LEU A 160 -6.17 -19.95 14.12
C LEU A 160 -5.20 -20.90 13.42
N LYS A 161 -5.20 -20.93 12.09
CA LYS A 161 -4.39 -21.84 11.28
C LYS A 161 -2.88 -21.64 11.50
N PHE A 162 -2.43 -20.39 11.58
CA PHE A 162 -1.00 -20.05 11.70
C PHE A 162 -0.55 -19.74 13.13
N GLY A 163 -1.45 -19.81 14.11
CA GLY A 163 -1.13 -19.50 15.52
C GLY A 163 -0.71 -18.04 15.72
N LYS A 164 -1.22 -17.12 14.91
CA LYS A 164 -0.95 -15.67 14.97
C LYS A 164 -2.16 -14.92 15.48
N SER A 165 -1.98 -13.70 15.99
CA SER A 165 -3.12 -12.85 16.35
C SER A 165 -3.81 -12.29 15.11
N ALA A 166 -5.11 -11.99 15.21
CA ALA A 166 -5.85 -11.31 14.14
C ALA A 166 -5.22 -9.94 13.80
N SER A 167 -4.69 -9.23 14.79
CA SER A 167 -3.96 -7.97 14.60
C SER A 167 -2.69 -8.18 13.76
N PHE A 168 -1.93 -9.26 13.99
CA PHE A 168 -0.77 -9.60 13.17
C PHE A 168 -1.17 -9.82 11.71
N ILE A 169 -2.21 -10.62 11.45
CA ILE A 169 -2.69 -10.89 10.09
C ILE A 169 -3.10 -9.57 9.39
N ARG A 170 -3.86 -8.71 10.08
CA ARG A 170 -4.27 -7.39 9.53
C ARG A 170 -3.08 -6.52 9.19
N LYS A 171 -2.07 -6.45 10.06
CA LYS A 171 -0.83 -5.69 9.80
C LYS A 171 -0.08 -6.23 8.59
N ARG A 172 -0.01 -7.55 8.43
CA ARG A 172 0.60 -8.16 7.24
C ARG A 172 -0.17 -7.84 5.98
N LEU A 173 -1.50 -8.00 5.99
CA LEU A 173 -2.37 -7.69 4.84
C LEU A 173 -2.23 -6.24 4.37
N LEU A 174 -1.94 -5.30 5.28
CA LEU A 174 -1.72 -3.92 4.91
C LEU A 174 -0.54 -3.73 3.96
N LEU A 175 0.50 -4.60 4.03
CA LEU A 175 1.68 -4.53 3.17
C LEU A 175 1.38 -4.74 1.68
N GLU A 176 0.21 -5.33 1.32
CA GLU A 176 -0.26 -5.39 -0.07
C GLU A 176 -0.47 -4.00 -0.69
N ASN A 177 -0.74 -3.00 0.17
CA ASN A 177 -0.91 -1.62 -0.29
C ASN A 177 0.43 -0.90 -0.57
N VAL A 178 1.58 -1.48 -0.22
CA VAL A 178 2.89 -0.87 -0.44
C VAL A 178 3.23 -0.90 -1.93
N VAL A 179 3.68 0.24 -2.47
CA VAL A 179 4.15 0.35 -3.86
C VAL A 179 5.46 -0.42 -4.07
N ASP A 180 5.67 -0.92 -5.28
CA ASP A 180 6.79 -1.83 -5.58
C ASP A 180 8.17 -1.18 -5.36
N ASP A 181 8.31 0.11 -5.61
CA ASP A 181 9.56 0.84 -5.37
C ASP A 181 9.97 0.77 -3.89
N VAL A 182 9.01 0.94 -2.96
CA VAL A 182 9.26 0.81 -1.52
C VAL A 182 9.60 -0.63 -1.14
N LYS A 183 8.90 -1.62 -1.72
CA LYS A 183 9.23 -3.04 -1.50
C LYS A 183 10.67 -3.34 -1.91
N GLN A 184 11.10 -2.86 -3.07
CA GLN A 184 12.48 -3.02 -3.55
C GLN A 184 13.50 -2.32 -2.65
N MET A 185 13.20 -1.12 -2.15
CA MET A 185 14.08 -0.41 -1.22
C MET A 185 14.25 -1.18 0.10
N VAL A 186 13.16 -1.80 0.61
CA VAL A 186 13.25 -2.67 1.80
C VAL A 186 14.09 -3.91 1.52
N GLN A 187 13.92 -4.55 0.36
CA GLN A 187 14.69 -5.73 -0.04
C GLN A 187 16.19 -5.45 -0.23
N ARG A 188 16.55 -4.18 -0.50
CA ARG A 188 17.95 -3.71 -0.59
C ARG A 188 18.49 -3.17 0.72
N ASP A 189 17.76 -3.32 1.84
CA ASP A 189 18.10 -2.74 3.14
C ASP A 189 18.26 -1.21 3.14
N GLU A 190 17.68 -0.51 2.13
CA GLU A 190 17.67 0.95 2.05
C GLU A 190 16.61 1.57 2.96
N LEU A 191 15.52 0.84 3.22
CA LEU A 191 14.44 1.22 4.13
C LEU A 191 14.13 0.10 5.11
N SER A 192 13.76 0.48 6.34
CA SER A 192 13.28 -0.48 7.33
C SER A 192 11.84 -0.94 7.05
N MET A 193 11.49 -2.14 7.51
CA MET A 193 10.12 -2.66 7.44
C MET A 193 9.12 -1.75 8.17
N SER A 194 9.53 -1.05 9.24
CA SER A 194 8.65 -0.11 9.95
C SER A 194 8.24 1.09 9.09
N VAL A 195 9.14 1.58 8.23
CA VAL A 195 8.81 2.62 7.23
C VAL A 195 7.81 2.11 6.21
N ALA A 196 8.00 0.90 5.67
CA ALA A 196 7.05 0.30 4.74
C ALA A 196 5.67 0.10 5.37
N MET A 197 5.62 -0.39 6.61
CA MET A 197 4.38 -0.55 7.38
C MET A 197 3.66 0.79 7.62
N TYR A 198 4.41 1.85 7.87
CA TYR A 198 3.84 3.19 8.01
C TYR A 198 3.28 3.69 6.67
N MET A 199 4.04 3.55 5.58
CA MET A 199 3.61 3.94 4.24
C MET A 199 2.38 3.18 3.75
N ALA A 200 2.26 1.91 4.12
CA ALA A 200 1.13 1.07 3.75
C ALA A 200 -0.23 1.65 4.17
N ARG A 201 -0.25 2.56 5.14
CA ARG A 201 -1.46 3.26 5.61
C ARG A 201 -2.00 4.30 4.62
N TYR A 202 -1.16 4.74 3.68
CA TYR A 202 -1.50 5.76 2.68
C TYR A 202 -1.90 5.14 1.35
N THR A 203 -2.62 5.89 0.54
CA THR A 203 -2.95 5.46 -0.83
C THR A 203 -1.68 5.30 -1.67
N LYS A 204 -1.70 4.44 -2.68
CA LYS A 204 -0.56 4.24 -3.59
C LYS A 204 -0.09 5.56 -4.22
N LYS A 205 -1.04 6.40 -4.65
CA LYS A 205 -0.76 7.73 -5.21
C LYS A 205 0.01 8.64 -4.25
N GLN A 206 -0.33 8.60 -2.96
CA GLN A 206 0.39 9.37 -1.96
C GLN A 206 1.77 8.79 -1.65
N GLN A 207 1.91 7.47 -1.63
CA GLN A 207 3.21 6.82 -1.48
C GLN A 207 4.16 7.20 -2.64
N GLU A 208 3.67 7.17 -3.89
CA GLU A 208 4.42 7.62 -5.07
C GLU A 208 4.82 9.09 -4.97
N ARG A 209 3.92 9.94 -4.46
CA ARG A 209 4.23 11.36 -4.21
C ARG A 209 5.29 11.54 -3.13
N MET A 210 5.24 10.76 -2.03
CA MET A 210 6.25 10.79 -0.99
C MET A 210 7.64 10.40 -1.53
N LEU A 211 7.71 9.43 -2.43
CA LEU A 211 8.95 9.05 -3.13
C LEU A 211 9.42 10.18 -4.05
N LYS A 212 8.55 10.68 -4.91
CA LYS A 212 8.86 11.75 -5.88
C LYS A 212 9.37 13.02 -5.21
N ASP A 213 8.74 13.42 -4.10
CA ASP A 213 9.07 14.63 -3.35
C ASP A 213 10.22 14.40 -2.34
N ASN A 214 10.91 13.26 -2.41
CA ASN A 214 12.04 12.86 -1.55
C ASN A 214 11.73 12.80 -0.03
N TYR A 215 10.48 12.64 0.36
CA TYR A 215 10.15 12.35 1.75
C TYR A 215 10.51 10.91 2.14
N VAL A 216 10.57 10.00 1.19
CA VAL A 216 11.00 8.62 1.37
C VAL A 216 12.22 8.37 0.51
N LYS A 217 13.33 8.09 1.15
CA LYS A 217 14.65 7.81 0.55
C LYS A 217 15.45 6.90 1.48
N ALA A 218 16.55 6.36 0.97
CA ALA A 218 17.44 5.52 1.76
C ALA A 218 17.83 6.18 3.10
N GLY A 219 17.74 5.40 4.17
CA GLY A 219 18.07 5.82 5.53
C GLY A 219 17.00 6.63 6.26
N VAL A 220 15.82 6.86 5.67
CA VAL A 220 14.70 7.51 6.36
C VAL A 220 14.20 6.62 7.50
N THR A 221 13.96 7.24 8.66
CA THR A 221 13.36 6.56 9.82
C THR A 221 11.85 6.75 9.86
N GLU A 222 11.12 5.78 10.45
CA GLU A 222 9.68 5.89 10.63
C GLU A 222 9.30 7.13 11.44
N LYS A 223 10.07 7.45 12.50
CA LYS A 223 9.81 8.61 13.35
C LYS A 223 9.83 9.92 12.54
N TRP A 224 10.85 10.11 11.72
CA TRP A 224 10.97 11.30 10.87
C TRP A 224 9.85 11.37 9.84
N LEU A 225 9.56 10.24 9.18
CA LEU A 225 8.49 10.17 8.19
C LEU A 225 7.12 10.46 8.80
N ARG A 226 6.84 9.94 10.00
CA ARG A 226 5.61 10.19 10.74
C ARG A 226 5.42 11.69 11.01
N GLN A 227 6.42 12.36 11.54
CA GLN A 227 6.38 13.80 11.82
C GLN A 227 6.15 14.61 10.54
N THR A 228 6.87 14.29 9.47
CA THR A 228 6.75 14.98 8.17
C THR A 228 5.39 14.73 7.52
N ALA A 229 4.88 13.50 7.57
CA ALA A 229 3.61 13.15 6.97
C ALA A 229 2.40 13.78 7.68
N GLU A 230 2.48 14.00 8.99
CA GLU A 230 1.37 14.57 9.78
C GLU A 230 0.89 15.92 9.21
N TRP A 231 1.78 16.84 8.93
CA TRP A 231 1.39 18.16 8.43
C TRP A 231 1.15 18.20 6.91
N ARG A 232 1.81 17.35 6.12
CA ARG A 232 1.78 17.42 4.66
C ARG A 232 0.67 16.56 4.03
N PHE A 233 0.48 15.35 4.53
CA PHE A 233 -0.37 14.34 3.90
C PHE A 233 -1.61 13.98 4.70
N GLN A 234 -1.72 14.46 5.94
CA GLN A 234 -2.87 14.20 6.81
C GLN A 234 -3.70 15.46 6.98
N LYS A 235 -5.00 15.29 7.16
CA LYS A 235 -5.94 16.37 7.42
C LYS A 235 -6.81 16.02 8.62
N ASP A 236 -6.98 16.97 9.52
CA ASP A 236 -7.80 16.81 10.72
C ASP A 236 -9.28 16.79 10.35
N LEU A 237 -9.92 15.63 10.54
CA LEU A 237 -11.34 15.45 10.23
C LEU A 237 -12.27 16.19 11.18
N THR A 238 -11.79 16.56 12.37
CA THR A 238 -12.58 17.38 13.33
C THR A 238 -12.71 18.83 12.87
N LYS A 239 -11.82 19.27 11.98
CA LYS A 239 -11.82 20.61 11.38
C LYS A 239 -12.39 20.65 9.97
N ALA A 240 -12.93 19.52 9.48
CA ALA A 240 -13.51 19.45 8.16
C ALA A 240 -14.81 20.27 8.07
N VAL A 241 -15.03 20.90 6.92
CA VAL A 241 -16.30 21.60 6.63
C VAL A 241 -17.48 20.66 6.41
N PHE A 242 -17.23 19.37 6.31
CA PHE A 242 -18.23 18.32 6.12
C PHE A 242 -18.29 17.39 7.36
N GLY A 243 -19.45 16.80 7.58
CA GLY A 243 -19.63 15.80 8.65
C GLY A 243 -18.99 14.45 8.28
N MET A 244 -18.50 13.72 9.28
CA MET A 244 -17.90 12.38 9.03
C MET A 244 -18.91 11.37 8.50
N ASP A 245 -20.18 11.50 8.88
CA ASP A 245 -21.29 10.65 8.47
C ASP A 245 -22.16 11.27 7.34
N GLU A 246 -21.78 12.46 6.88
CA GLU A 246 -22.47 13.17 5.81
C GLU A 246 -22.37 12.40 4.48
N ASP A 247 -23.51 12.21 3.84
CA ASP A 247 -23.60 11.60 2.51
C ASP A 247 -23.33 12.67 1.45
N ILE A 248 -22.18 12.62 0.82
CA ILE A 248 -21.79 13.49 -0.27
C ILE A 248 -21.64 12.61 -1.51
N GLU A 249 -22.29 12.97 -2.60
CA GLU A 249 -22.29 12.21 -3.83
C GLU A 249 -20.85 11.94 -4.34
N GLY A 250 -20.57 10.71 -4.72
CA GLY A 250 -19.23 10.29 -5.16
C GLY A 250 -18.21 10.04 -4.06
N PHE A 251 -18.57 10.22 -2.76
CA PHE A 251 -17.65 10.00 -1.64
C PHE A 251 -18.18 9.00 -0.62
N LYS A 252 -17.27 8.23 -0.02
CA LYS A 252 -17.61 7.39 1.13
C LYS A 252 -17.74 8.22 2.39
N ARG A 253 -18.58 7.78 3.34
CA ARG A 253 -18.63 8.35 4.69
C ARG A 253 -17.28 8.19 5.38
N CYS A 254 -16.77 9.26 5.98
CA CYS A 254 -15.45 9.23 6.62
C CYS A 254 -15.41 8.33 7.86
N SER A 255 -16.52 8.14 8.56
CA SER A 255 -16.66 7.21 9.69
C SER A 255 -16.43 5.73 9.32
N LEU A 256 -16.60 5.37 8.04
CA LEU A 256 -16.41 4.02 7.50
C LEU A 256 -15.21 3.93 6.52
N CYS A 257 -14.46 5.02 6.38
CA CYS A 257 -13.40 5.11 5.40
C CYS A 257 -12.12 4.41 5.88
N PRO A 258 -11.50 3.53 5.08
CA PRO A 258 -10.22 2.89 5.45
C PRO A 258 -9.07 3.90 5.60
N ASN A 259 -9.17 5.09 4.99
CA ASN A 259 -8.18 6.16 5.12
C ASN A 259 -8.44 7.08 6.33
N ASN A 260 -9.38 6.76 7.18
CA ASN A 260 -9.58 7.42 8.47
C ASN A 260 -8.70 6.75 9.54
N SER A 261 -7.87 7.53 10.23
CA SER A 261 -6.97 7.02 11.28
C SER A 261 -7.71 6.26 12.37
N SER A 262 -8.93 6.66 12.73
CA SER A 262 -9.77 5.96 13.74
C SER A 262 -10.21 4.58 13.26
N CYS A 263 -10.49 4.40 11.95
CA CYS A 263 -10.81 3.10 11.38
C CYS A 263 -9.55 2.21 11.36
N GLN A 264 -8.40 2.78 11.01
CA GLN A 264 -7.13 2.04 11.04
C GLN A 264 -6.69 1.72 12.48
N GLY A 265 -6.82 2.65 13.44
CA GLY A 265 -6.51 2.41 14.83
C GLY A 265 -7.26 1.21 15.41
N LYS A 266 -8.55 1.06 15.09
CA LYS A 266 -9.35 -0.12 15.47
C LYS A 266 -8.81 -1.42 14.85
N LEU A 267 -8.22 -1.38 13.66
CA LEU A 267 -7.62 -2.55 13.01
C LEU A 267 -6.31 -2.97 13.68
N PHE A 268 -5.59 -2.04 14.31
CA PHE A 268 -4.25 -2.27 14.87
C PHE A 268 -4.20 -2.27 16.39
N ASP A 269 -5.34 -2.11 17.06
CA ASP A 269 -5.42 -1.92 18.52
C ASP A 269 -4.53 -0.75 19.00
N GLU A 270 -4.41 0.30 18.18
CA GLU A 270 -3.66 1.51 18.48
C GLU A 270 -4.60 2.59 19.04
N ALA A 271 -4.16 3.28 20.09
CA ALA A 271 -4.86 4.46 20.57
C ALA A 271 -4.77 5.58 19.53
N VAL A 272 -5.92 6.15 19.16
CA VAL A 272 -6.00 7.24 18.19
C VAL A 272 -6.20 8.54 18.95
N GLU A 273 -5.17 9.36 19.01
CA GLU A 273 -5.21 10.67 19.65
C GLU A 273 -5.96 11.71 18.82
N LYS A 274 -5.82 11.63 17.48
CA LYS A 274 -6.46 12.55 16.53
C LYS A 274 -7.17 11.79 15.43
N VAL A 275 -8.33 12.26 15.02
CA VAL A 275 -9.10 11.70 13.92
C VAL A 275 -8.65 12.35 12.62
N LEU A 276 -7.81 11.66 11.85
CA LEU A 276 -7.13 12.20 10.69
C LEU A 276 -7.59 11.49 9.40
N CYS A 277 -7.75 12.25 8.34
CA CYS A 277 -7.84 11.72 6.99
C CYS A 277 -6.42 11.50 6.43
N LEU A 278 -6.11 10.28 6.02
CA LEU A 278 -4.82 9.90 5.43
C LEU A 278 -4.80 10.05 3.90
N ASP A 279 -5.86 10.59 3.32
CA ASP A 279 -5.99 10.91 1.90
C ASP A 279 -6.30 12.41 1.72
N SER A 280 -5.25 13.22 1.66
CA SER A 280 -5.38 14.66 1.52
C SER A 280 -6.07 15.08 0.21
N ASP A 281 -5.94 14.32 -0.87
CA ASP A 281 -6.58 14.61 -2.15
C ASP A 281 -8.09 14.35 -2.06
N CYS A 282 -8.51 13.26 -1.38
CA CYS A 282 -9.92 12.99 -1.13
C CYS A 282 -10.53 14.06 -0.21
N PHE A 283 -9.82 14.43 0.86
CA PHE A 283 -10.26 15.49 1.79
C PHE A 283 -10.50 16.81 1.04
N LYS A 284 -9.53 17.23 0.22
CA LYS A 284 -9.62 18.45 -0.58
C LYS A 284 -10.84 18.43 -1.52
N ARG A 285 -10.99 17.37 -2.33
CA ARG A 285 -12.14 17.24 -3.26
C ARG A 285 -13.47 17.26 -2.52
N LYS A 286 -13.56 16.54 -1.40
CA LYS A 286 -14.77 16.50 -0.58
C LYS A 286 -15.08 17.88 0.01
N THR A 287 -14.07 18.64 0.43
CA THR A 287 -14.20 20.03 0.88
C THR A 287 -14.79 20.90 -0.24
N VAL A 288 -14.22 20.83 -1.45
CA VAL A 288 -14.68 21.61 -2.61
C VAL A 288 -16.15 21.33 -2.93
N GLU A 289 -16.54 20.05 -3.03
CA GLU A 289 -17.94 19.67 -3.30
C GLU A 289 -18.89 20.13 -2.21
N THR A 290 -18.50 19.97 -0.94
CA THR A 290 -19.35 20.40 0.18
C THR A 290 -19.55 21.91 0.18
N VAL A 291 -18.48 22.67 -0.04
CA VAL A 291 -18.56 24.14 -0.08
C VAL A 291 -19.40 24.59 -1.28
N ALA A 292 -19.17 24.03 -2.46
CA ALA A 292 -19.97 24.35 -3.65
C ALA A 292 -21.46 24.07 -3.46
N LEU A 293 -21.78 22.90 -2.87
CA LEU A 293 -23.17 22.53 -2.57
C LEU A 293 -23.79 23.53 -1.61
N ARG A 294 -23.16 23.82 -0.48
CA ARG A 294 -23.68 24.75 0.53
C ARG A 294 -23.84 26.16 -0.02
N VAL A 295 -22.90 26.62 -0.83
CA VAL A 295 -23.00 27.94 -1.50
C VAL A 295 -24.18 27.96 -2.48
N SER A 296 -24.42 26.85 -3.20
CA SER A 296 -25.57 26.79 -4.13
C SER A 296 -26.94 26.86 -3.43
N GLU A 297 -27.01 26.42 -2.17
CA GLU A 297 -28.22 26.43 -1.33
C GLU A 297 -28.52 27.78 -0.68
N LEU A 298 -27.56 28.71 -0.70
CA LEU A 298 -27.73 30.04 -0.11
C LEU A 298 -28.68 30.90 -0.94
N PRO A 299 -29.38 31.90 -0.34
CA PRO A 299 -30.16 32.88 -1.07
C PRO A 299 -29.32 33.67 -2.08
N ASP A 300 -29.94 34.10 -3.21
CA ASP A 300 -29.19 34.79 -4.29
C ASP A 300 -28.60 36.14 -3.91
N GLU A 301 -29.08 36.72 -2.82
CA GLU A 301 -28.71 38.03 -2.29
C GLU A 301 -27.41 37.92 -1.43
N VAL A 302 -26.96 36.70 -1.11
CA VAL A 302 -25.79 36.48 -0.25
C VAL A 302 -24.49 36.46 -1.05
N PHE A 303 -23.53 37.30 -0.66
CA PHE A 303 -22.21 37.32 -1.20
C PHE A 303 -21.34 36.21 -0.58
N VAL A 304 -20.50 35.57 -1.42
CA VAL A 304 -19.50 34.61 -0.95
C VAL A 304 -18.19 35.32 -0.70
N VAL A 305 -17.74 35.31 0.54
CA VAL A 305 -16.50 35.98 0.97
C VAL A 305 -15.47 34.94 1.41
N TYR A 306 -14.24 35.08 1.00
CA TYR A 306 -13.14 34.21 1.43
C TYR A 306 -12.00 35.02 2.07
N SER A 307 -11.28 34.39 2.99
CA SER A 307 -10.07 34.95 3.61
C SER A 307 -8.84 34.11 3.24
N GLY A 308 -7.74 34.78 2.85
CA GLY A 308 -6.51 34.10 2.45
C GLY A 308 -6.49 33.68 0.98
N GLU A 309 -5.57 32.78 0.63
CA GLU A 309 -5.50 32.23 -0.73
C GLU A 309 -6.58 31.19 -0.97
N LEU A 310 -7.49 31.48 -1.89
CA LEU A 310 -8.47 30.50 -2.34
C LEU A 310 -7.78 29.48 -3.26
N ASP A 311 -7.94 28.21 -2.93
CA ASP A 311 -7.47 27.11 -3.77
C ASP A 311 -8.11 27.15 -5.16
N GLU A 312 -7.33 26.85 -6.22
CA GLU A 312 -7.80 26.93 -7.61
C GLU A 312 -9.01 26.03 -7.89
N ASP A 313 -9.05 24.82 -7.32
CA ASP A 313 -10.20 23.91 -7.51
C ASP A 313 -11.46 24.50 -6.86
N LEU A 314 -11.30 25.16 -5.71
CA LEU A 314 -12.41 25.84 -5.04
C LEU A 314 -12.85 27.10 -5.79
N LYS A 315 -11.92 27.89 -6.35
CA LYS A 315 -12.24 29.02 -7.23
C LYS A 315 -13.08 28.58 -8.42
N VAL A 316 -12.68 27.49 -9.10
CA VAL A 316 -13.42 26.93 -10.23
C VAL A 316 -14.82 26.47 -9.82
N ALA A 317 -14.94 25.72 -8.72
CA ALA A 317 -16.22 25.26 -8.22
C ALA A 317 -17.17 26.42 -7.85
N LEU A 318 -16.67 27.42 -7.15
CA LEU A 318 -17.45 28.59 -6.75
C LEU A 318 -17.81 29.50 -7.93
N SER A 319 -16.95 29.63 -8.95
CA SER A 319 -17.25 30.43 -10.14
C SER A 319 -18.47 29.88 -10.92
N GLY A 320 -18.71 28.58 -10.82
CA GLY A 320 -19.90 27.92 -11.40
C GLY A 320 -21.22 28.22 -10.66
N CYS A 321 -21.16 28.75 -9.43
CA CYS A 321 -22.33 29.05 -8.63
C CYS A 321 -23.04 30.35 -9.04
N GLY A 322 -22.50 31.10 -10.02
CA GLY A 322 -23.13 32.32 -10.56
C GLY A 322 -23.17 33.51 -9.62
N ARG A 323 -22.46 33.47 -8.50
CA ARG A 323 -22.44 34.50 -7.46
C ARG A 323 -21.13 35.25 -7.43
N PRO A 324 -21.12 36.53 -6.99
CA PRO A 324 -19.89 37.29 -6.75
C PRO A 324 -19.07 36.61 -5.65
N ILE A 325 -17.82 36.30 -5.96
CA ILE A 325 -16.85 35.79 -4.99
C ILE A 325 -15.91 36.92 -4.68
N VAL A 326 -15.88 37.36 -3.45
CA VAL A 326 -15.14 38.54 -3.03
C VAL A 326 -14.08 38.17 -2.01
N GLU A 327 -12.86 38.67 -2.21
CA GLU A 327 -11.81 38.50 -1.22
C GLU A 327 -12.17 39.35 0.01
N PHE A 328 -12.35 38.68 1.14
CA PHE A 328 -12.79 39.31 2.39
C PHE A 328 -12.02 40.60 2.73
N TRP A 329 -10.70 40.57 2.58
CA TRP A 329 -9.82 41.72 2.87
C TRP A 329 -10.06 42.93 1.97
N LYS A 330 -10.49 42.71 0.73
CA LYS A 330 -10.81 43.81 -0.19
C LYS A 330 -12.12 44.49 0.16
N GLU A 331 -13.11 43.73 0.61
CA GLU A 331 -14.40 44.27 1.02
C GLU A 331 -14.34 44.81 2.46
N PHE A 332 -13.61 44.13 3.35
CA PHE A 332 -13.48 44.53 4.75
C PHE A 332 -12.72 45.88 4.89
N ARG A 333 -11.72 46.16 4.04
CA ARG A 333 -11.08 47.48 3.96
C ARG A 333 -12.07 48.60 3.68
N ARG A 334 -13.21 48.29 3.10
CA ARG A 334 -14.29 49.23 2.78
C ARG A 334 -15.10 49.61 4.03
N TRP A 335 -15.13 48.72 5.03
CA TRP A 335 -16.03 48.81 6.20
C TRP A 335 -15.30 49.04 7.52
N SER A 336 -14.02 48.79 7.62
CA SER A 336 -13.22 49.03 8.80
C SER A 336 -11.91 49.79 8.46
N ASP A 337 -11.61 50.80 9.22
CA ASP A 337 -10.35 51.57 9.10
C ASP A 337 -9.13 50.75 9.63
N GLY A 338 -9.21 49.43 9.71
CA GLY A 338 -8.16 48.55 10.23
C GLY A 338 -7.59 47.65 9.17
N GLU A 339 -6.31 47.69 8.92
CA GLU A 339 -5.57 46.73 8.12
C GLU A 339 -5.24 45.47 8.98
N MET A 340 -5.17 44.30 8.33
CA MET A 340 -4.62 43.11 8.96
C MET A 340 -3.22 43.42 9.45
N PRO A 341 -2.85 43.01 10.67
CA PRO A 341 -1.47 43.18 11.14
C PRO A 341 -0.49 42.55 10.15
N ASP A 342 0.42 43.35 9.64
CA ASP A 342 1.46 42.86 8.75
C ASP A 342 2.59 42.30 9.62
N LYS A 343 3.02 41.11 9.31
CA LYS A 343 4.07 40.40 10.04
C LYS A 343 5.37 41.19 10.09
N ASP A 344 5.68 41.93 9.01
CA ASP A 344 6.90 42.73 8.90
C ASP A 344 6.96 43.87 9.95
N TYR A 345 5.82 44.31 10.48
CA TYR A 345 5.80 45.32 11.58
C TYR A 345 6.20 44.76 12.94
N PHE A 346 6.21 43.43 13.10
CA PHE A 346 6.58 42.74 14.32
C PHE A 346 7.97 42.10 14.25
N GLU A 347 8.69 42.33 13.13
CA GLU A 347 10.08 41.94 12.93
C GLU A 347 10.99 43.13 13.23
N TYR A 348 11.99 42.98 14.08
CA TYR A 348 12.99 43.99 14.32
C TYR A 348 14.41 43.42 14.29
N LYS A 349 15.36 44.27 13.90
CA LYS A 349 16.78 43.92 13.94
C LYS A 349 17.42 44.64 15.14
N ASP A 350 18.28 43.92 15.84
CA ASP A 350 19.06 44.52 16.93
C ASP A 350 19.86 45.71 16.40
N GLU A 351 19.70 46.90 17.03
CA GLU A 351 20.32 48.16 16.58
C GLU A 351 21.86 48.17 16.74
N ASP A 352 22.46 47.17 17.40
CA ASP A 352 23.91 47.04 17.58
C ASP A 352 24.63 46.43 16.35
N GLY A 353 24.34 46.96 15.20
CA GLY A 353 24.83 46.81 13.83
C GLY A 353 26.14 46.11 13.54
N GLY A 354 26.33 44.85 13.97
CA GLY A 354 27.40 43.96 13.50
C GLY A 354 26.91 43.07 12.36
N GLU A 355 27.82 42.46 11.60
CA GLU A 355 27.53 41.51 10.51
C GLU A 355 26.70 40.28 10.95
N ASP A 356 26.43 40.13 12.26
CA ASP A 356 25.64 39.03 12.89
C ASP A 356 24.33 39.53 13.50
N ALA A 357 23.73 40.63 13.04
CA ALA A 357 22.44 41.10 13.55
C ALA A 357 21.37 40.04 13.44
N LYS A 358 20.86 39.56 14.56
CA LYS A 358 19.77 38.58 14.61
C LYS A 358 18.43 39.27 14.37
N GLU A 359 17.65 38.72 13.48
CA GLU A 359 16.25 39.09 13.30
C GLU A 359 15.42 38.43 14.40
N TYR A 360 14.63 39.26 15.10
CA TYR A 360 13.70 38.81 16.14
C TYR A 360 12.27 39.08 15.68
N PHE A 361 11.39 38.14 15.95
CA PHE A 361 9.98 38.27 15.67
C PHE A 361 9.18 38.21 16.99
N HIS A 362 8.35 39.23 17.23
CA HIS A 362 7.46 39.31 18.37
C HIS A 362 6.20 38.46 18.14
N GLU A 363 6.33 37.16 18.25
CA GLU A 363 5.27 36.21 17.94
C GLU A 363 4.02 36.40 18.84
N GLU A 364 4.20 36.69 20.12
CA GLU A 364 3.09 36.88 21.04
C GLU A 364 2.31 38.16 20.69
N GLU A 365 2.99 39.27 20.42
CA GLU A 365 2.36 40.57 20.07
C GLU A 365 1.65 40.47 18.70
N TYR A 366 2.26 39.78 17.72
CA TYR A 366 1.63 39.52 16.43
C TYR A 366 0.37 38.69 16.58
N ASN A 367 0.42 37.60 17.33
CA ASN A 367 -0.72 36.73 17.55
C ASN A 367 -1.86 37.43 18.32
N GLU A 368 -1.53 38.33 19.25
CA GLU A 368 -2.51 39.16 19.96
C GLU A 368 -3.17 40.16 19.01
N ALA A 369 -2.39 40.83 18.16
CA ALA A 369 -2.91 41.76 17.15
C ALA A 369 -3.79 41.07 16.10
N VAL A 370 -3.40 39.86 15.66
CA VAL A 370 -4.22 39.03 14.76
C VAL A 370 -5.52 38.64 15.44
N LYS A 371 -5.48 38.22 16.72
CA LYS A 371 -6.67 37.85 17.47
C LYS A 371 -7.64 39.02 17.63
N GLU A 372 -7.15 40.19 18.01
CA GLU A 372 -7.98 41.40 18.09
C GLU A 372 -8.61 41.79 16.76
N TYR A 373 -7.88 41.57 15.67
CA TYR A 373 -8.37 41.79 14.33
C TYR A 373 -9.45 40.76 13.95
N GLU A 374 -9.24 39.47 14.25
CA GLU A 374 -10.24 38.42 14.03
C GLU A 374 -11.52 38.64 14.86
N GLU A 375 -11.41 39.11 16.09
CA GLU A 375 -12.56 39.48 16.95
C GLU A 375 -13.36 40.65 16.34
N ARG A 376 -12.68 41.67 15.80
CA ARG A 376 -13.35 42.79 15.08
C ARG A 376 -14.04 42.33 13.81
N VAL A 377 -13.44 41.40 13.08
CA VAL A 377 -14.02 40.76 11.90
C VAL A 377 -15.26 39.96 12.25
N ALA A 378 -15.19 39.15 13.30
CA ALA A 378 -16.33 38.37 13.78
C ALA A 378 -17.50 39.27 14.18
N ASP A 379 -17.21 40.38 14.86
CA ASP A 379 -18.21 41.39 15.30
C ASP A 379 -18.87 42.09 14.08
N ALA A 380 -18.10 42.36 13.02
CA ALA A 380 -18.63 42.94 11.79
C ALA A 380 -19.55 41.97 11.02
N LEU A 381 -19.21 40.68 11.00
CA LEU A 381 -20.01 39.63 10.42
C LEU A 381 -21.29 39.36 11.22
N GLU A 382 -21.24 39.45 12.57
CA GLU A 382 -22.41 39.33 13.43
C GLU A 382 -23.40 40.53 13.24
N ARG A 383 -22.89 41.72 12.96
CA ARG A 383 -23.73 42.91 12.73
C ARG A 383 -24.48 42.89 11.40
N ASN A 384 -23.93 42.15 10.38
CA ASN A 384 -24.51 42.07 9.05
C ASN A 384 -24.66 40.60 8.58
N PRO A 385 -25.39 39.74 9.32
CA PRO A 385 -25.45 38.30 9.04
C PRO A 385 -26.14 37.97 7.70
N ASP A 386 -26.96 38.93 7.18
CA ASP A 386 -27.75 38.74 5.96
C ASP A 386 -26.95 39.06 4.69
N GLU A 387 -25.80 39.72 4.81
CA GLU A 387 -25.01 40.16 3.66
C GLU A 387 -23.80 39.25 3.34
N TYR A 388 -23.27 38.52 4.34
CA TYR A 388 -22.02 37.77 4.17
C TYR A 388 -22.07 36.38 4.77
N VAL A 389 -21.57 35.40 4.06
CA VAL A 389 -21.28 34.04 4.56
C VAL A 389 -19.79 33.76 4.40
N ARG A 390 -19.13 33.47 5.53
CA ARG A 390 -17.72 33.08 5.54
C ARG A 390 -17.56 31.67 4.96
N VAL A 391 -16.82 31.54 3.87
CA VAL A 391 -16.33 30.26 3.34
C VAL A 391 -14.94 30.06 3.93
N VAL A 392 -14.82 29.04 4.77
CA VAL A 392 -13.56 28.71 5.50
C VAL A 392 -12.64 27.89 4.63
#